data_a36c2632cd62d075d3fa4e4817c7c3d6
#
_entry.id   a36c2632cd62d075d3fa4e4817c7c3d6
#
_cell.length_a   1.000
_cell.length_b   1.000
_cell.length_c   1.000
_cell.angle_alpha   90.00
_cell.angle_beta   90.00
_cell.angle_gamma   90.00
#
_symmetry.space_group_name_H-M   'P 1'
#
loop_
_entity.id
_entity.type
_entity.pdbx_description
1 polymer ?
#
loop_
_entity_poly.entity_id
_entity_poly.type
_entity_poly.pdbx_seq_one_letter_code
_entity_poly.pdbx_strand_id
1 'polypeptide(L)'
;EMVRGLHRNGIRVIMDVVYNHTFVGDGSNFSLTVPGYFYRYKPDGSYSDASGCGNETASERAMVRRYIVESVKYWAEEYHVDGFRFDLMGIHDVETMNEVKAELTKLDPSIFVYGEGWTASDSPLPEDQRAIKVNAPKLNDVAVFSDDLRDALKGSVFETTQAGFASGKPEGNEESIKFGIVGAIRHPQIDYNQILYCKAPYANKPTQVINYVSCHDDLCLMDKLKLSAPKDATPDELIRFGKLAQTIIFTSQGVPFMRAGEELLHDKKGVHNSYQSPDSINEIDWSLKAKSKDVFNYYKDLIALRKSHPAFRIATAEGVREALQFQEVNQPGVVAYTLGEHANGDSWKKIMVIF
;
A
#
# COMPACT_ATOMS: atom_id res chain seq x y z
N GLU A 1 18.14 19.83 -0.30
CA GLU A 1 18.76 19.64 1.03
C GLU A 1 18.14 18.46 1.81
N MET A 2 16.82 18.34 1.89
CA MET A 2 16.11 17.24 2.60
C MET A 2 16.54 15.87 2.06
N VAL A 3 16.43 15.61 0.75
CA VAL A 3 16.84 14.34 0.12
C VAL A 3 18.29 13.99 0.46
N ARG A 4 19.20 14.96 0.31
CA ARG A 4 20.61 14.79 0.66
C ARG A 4 20.83 14.45 2.14
N GLY A 5 20.05 15.07 3.03
CA GLY A 5 20.10 14.79 4.46
C GLY A 5 19.66 13.36 4.79
N LEU A 6 18.59 12.89 4.15
CA LEU A 6 18.08 11.52 4.30
C LEU A 6 19.05 10.48 3.73
N HIS A 7 19.61 10.73 2.54
CA HIS A 7 20.61 9.83 1.92
C HIS A 7 21.87 9.68 2.78
N ARG A 8 22.36 10.75 3.41
CA ARG A 8 23.49 10.68 4.36
C ARG A 8 23.24 9.75 5.55
N ASN A 9 21.97 9.51 5.88
CA ASN A 9 21.55 8.59 6.92
C ASN A 9 21.08 7.22 6.38
N GLY A 10 21.32 6.93 5.08
CA GLY A 10 20.95 5.67 4.45
C GLY A 10 19.44 5.50 4.23
N ILE A 11 18.69 6.59 4.21
CA ILE A 11 17.24 6.60 4.01
C ILE A 11 16.93 7.04 2.58
N ARG A 12 16.21 6.20 1.84
CA ARG A 12 15.72 6.50 0.49
C ARG A 12 14.48 7.37 0.54
N VAL A 13 14.27 8.15 -0.51
CA VAL A 13 13.16 9.09 -0.62
C VAL A 13 12.23 8.68 -1.75
N ILE A 14 10.98 8.47 -1.44
CA ILE A 14 9.92 8.21 -2.42
C ILE A 14 9.03 9.46 -2.48
N MET A 15 8.81 9.96 -3.68
CA MET A 15 7.94 11.10 -3.91
C MET A 15 6.52 10.64 -4.19
N ASP A 16 5.57 11.22 -3.46
CA ASP A 16 4.14 11.03 -3.74
C ASP A 16 3.72 11.99 -4.86
N VAL A 17 3.18 11.46 -5.95
CA VAL A 17 2.88 12.23 -7.16
C VAL A 17 1.42 12.10 -7.55
N VAL A 18 0.83 13.24 -7.93
CA VAL A 18 -0.56 13.36 -8.37
C VAL A 18 -0.57 13.79 -9.83
N TYR A 19 -0.60 12.82 -10.75
CA TYR A 19 -0.74 13.05 -12.19
C TYR A 19 -2.14 12.69 -12.71
N ASN A 20 -2.98 12.14 -11.85
CA ASN A 20 -4.31 11.63 -12.23
C ASN A 20 -5.34 12.74 -12.50
N HIS A 21 -5.15 13.95 -11.93
CA HIS A 21 -6.01 15.11 -12.15
C HIS A 21 -5.23 16.41 -12.00
N THR A 22 -5.88 17.52 -12.26
CA THR A 22 -5.35 18.86 -11.97
C THR A 22 -6.36 19.66 -11.14
N PHE A 23 -5.90 20.69 -10.44
CA PHE A 23 -6.75 21.53 -9.59
C PHE A 23 -7.93 22.16 -10.36
N VAL A 24 -7.69 22.56 -11.63
CA VAL A 24 -8.74 23.05 -12.54
C VAL A 24 -8.60 22.37 -13.89
N GLY A 25 -9.71 21.99 -14.53
CA GLY A 25 -9.74 21.51 -15.90
C GLY A 25 -9.68 22.70 -16.89
N ASP A 26 -10.77 23.45 -16.97
CA ASP A 26 -10.84 24.68 -17.76
C ASP A 26 -9.93 25.76 -17.17
N GLY A 27 -9.17 26.41 -18.06
CA GLY A 27 -8.19 27.43 -17.65
C GLY A 27 -6.88 26.87 -17.13
N SER A 28 -6.70 25.54 -17.05
CA SER A 28 -5.38 24.95 -16.82
C SER A 28 -4.44 25.28 -17.99
N ASN A 29 -3.14 25.33 -17.72
CA ASN A 29 -2.14 25.52 -18.77
C ASN A 29 -2.26 24.45 -19.88
N PHE A 30 -2.68 23.24 -19.51
CA PHE A 30 -2.92 22.14 -20.46
C PHE A 30 -4.08 22.42 -21.38
N SER A 31 -5.24 22.83 -20.84
CA SER A 31 -6.43 23.15 -21.65
C SER A 31 -6.23 24.38 -22.51
N LEU A 32 -5.49 25.39 -22.02
CA LEU A 32 -5.18 26.60 -22.78
C LEU A 32 -4.20 26.34 -23.91
N THR A 33 -3.26 25.40 -23.72
CA THR A 33 -2.23 25.06 -24.73
C THR A 33 -2.82 24.16 -25.82
N VAL A 34 -3.52 23.09 -25.43
CA VAL A 34 -4.14 22.14 -26.36
C VAL A 34 -5.55 21.77 -25.86
N PRO A 35 -6.57 22.56 -26.20
CA PRO A 35 -7.93 22.29 -25.77
C PRO A 35 -8.42 20.87 -26.13
N GLY A 36 -9.05 20.20 -25.16
CA GLY A 36 -9.63 18.88 -25.36
C GLY A 36 -8.63 17.71 -25.41
N TYR A 37 -7.33 17.94 -25.15
CA TYR A 37 -6.33 16.89 -25.31
C TYR A 37 -5.91 16.21 -23.99
N PHE A 38 -5.67 16.94 -22.92
CA PHE A 38 -5.04 16.40 -21.71
C PHE A 38 -5.98 15.63 -20.79
N TYR A 39 -7.28 15.84 -20.93
CA TYR A 39 -8.29 15.26 -20.06
C TYR A 39 -9.19 14.29 -20.82
N ARG A 40 -9.78 13.35 -20.06
CA ARG A 40 -10.86 12.51 -20.58
C ARG A 40 -12.19 13.22 -20.42
N TYR A 41 -13.08 12.99 -21.36
CA TYR A 41 -14.41 13.57 -21.42
C TYR A 41 -15.47 12.48 -21.51
N LYS A 42 -16.64 12.77 -20.95
CA LYS A 42 -17.85 11.97 -21.15
C LYS A 42 -18.45 12.24 -22.53
N PRO A 43 -19.38 11.39 -23.00
CA PRO A 43 -20.04 11.61 -24.30
C PRO A 43 -20.79 12.94 -24.41
N ASP A 44 -21.21 13.53 -23.32
CA ASP A 44 -21.90 14.84 -23.27
C ASP A 44 -20.93 16.04 -23.30
N GLY A 45 -19.64 15.79 -23.39
CA GLY A 45 -18.58 16.81 -23.42
C GLY A 45 -18.14 17.32 -22.07
N SER A 46 -18.72 16.87 -20.96
CA SER A 46 -18.24 17.17 -19.62
C SER A 46 -16.97 16.38 -19.27
N TYR A 47 -16.19 16.88 -18.31
CA TYR A 47 -15.03 16.15 -17.80
C TYR A 47 -15.45 14.79 -17.22
N SER A 48 -14.69 13.76 -17.54
CA SER A 48 -14.71 12.54 -16.74
C SER A 48 -14.00 12.80 -15.41
N ASP A 49 -14.43 12.12 -14.34
CA ASP A 49 -13.98 12.41 -12.98
C ASP A 49 -13.76 11.11 -12.16
N ALA A 50 -12.90 10.24 -12.66
CA ALA A 50 -12.48 9.07 -11.90
C ALA A 50 -11.64 9.41 -10.68
N SER A 51 -11.19 10.66 -10.56
CA SER A 51 -10.43 11.16 -9.40
C SER A 51 -11.31 11.58 -8.22
N GLY A 52 -12.59 11.91 -8.48
CA GLY A 52 -13.45 12.58 -7.49
C GLY A 52 -13.06 14.04 -7.22
N CYS A 53 -12.19 14.62 -8.06
CA CYS A 53 -11.65 15.99 -7.91
C CYS A 53 -12.06 16.92 -9.07
N GLY A 54 -13.03 16.50 -9.89
CA GLY A 54 -13.60 17.30 -10.97
C GLY A 54 -13.05 17.06 -12.36
N ASN A 55 -11.97 16.30 -12.51
CA ASN A 55 -11.41 15.91 -13.80
C ASN A 55 -10.48 14.70 -13.68
N GLU A 56 -10.10 14.11 -14.80
CA GLU A 56 -9.04 13.11 -14.87
C GLU A 56 -8.19 13.31 -16.13
N THR A 57 -6.90 13.01 -16.02
CA THR A 57 -5.95 13.11 -17.14
C THR A 57 -6.03 11.89 -18.06
N ALA A 58 -5.77 12.11 -19.34
CA ALA A 58 -5.80 11.08 -20.40
C ALA A 58 -4.39 10.52 -20.65
N SER A 59 -3.86 9.73 -19.73
CA SER A 59 -2.48 9.22 -19.77
C SER A 59 -2.17 8.36 -21.00
N GLU A 60 -3.18 7.73 -21.60
CA GLU A 60 -3.07 6.96 -22.85
C GLU A 60 -2.70 7.81 -24.06
N ARG A 61 -2.83 9.13 -23.97
CA ARG A 61 -2.45 10.05 -25.06
C ARG A 61 -0.96 10.35 -25.01
N ALA A 62 -0.31 10.27 -26.16
CA ALA A 62 1.16 10.31 -26.27
C ALA A 62 1.83 11.48 -25.56
N MET A 63 1.27 12.70 -25.65
CA MET A 63 1.88 13.88 -25.02
C MET A 63 1.60 13.96 -23.51
N VAL A 64 0.48 13.39 -23.02
CA VAL A 64 0.20 13.27 -21.59
C VAL A 64 1.15 12.24 -20.99
N ARG A 65 1.30 11.08 -21.60
CA ARG A 65 2.28 10.05 -21.21
C ARG A 65 3.69 10.64 -21.14
N ARG A 66 4.10 11.33 -22.23
CA ARG A 66 5.42 11.99 -22.28
C ARG A 66 5.59 12.97 -21.11
N TYR A 67 4.58 13.77 -20.80
CA TYR A 67 4.63 14.72 -19.68
C TYR A 67 4.89 13.99 -18.36
N ILE A 68 4.15 12.90 -18.09
CA ILE A 68 4.31 12.10 -16.86
C ILE A 68 5.73 11.49 -16.80
N VAL A 69 6.17 10.86 -17.88
CA VAL A 69 7.49 10.20 -17.97
C VAL A 69 8.63 11.21 -17.78
N GLU A 70 8.61 12.31 -18.52
CA GLU A 70 9.66 13.34 -18.40
C GLU A 70 9.66 14.02 -17.02
N SER A 71 8.49 14.17 -16.41
CA SER A 71 8.38 14.74 -15.06
C SER A 71 9.04 13.85 -14.01
N VAL A 72 8.75 12.54 -13.99
CA VAL A 72 9.38 11.62 -13.01
C VAL A 72 10.88 11.47 -13.26
N LYS A 73 11.33 11.48 -14.53
CA LYS A 73 12.76 11.50 -14.85
C LYS A 73 13.45 12.74 -14.27
N TYR A 74 12.85 13.91 -14.48
CA TYR A 74 13.37 15.17 -13.94
C TYR A 74 13.57 15.10 -12.41
N TRP A 75 12.58 14.60 -11.67
CA TRP A 75 12.69 14.46 -10.23
C TRP A 75 13.74 13.44 -9.81
N ALA A 76 13.91 12.36 -10.56
CA ALA A 76 14.94 11.36 -10.30
C ALA A 76 16.36 11.91 -10.60
N GLU A 77 16.55 12.59 -11.72
CA GLU A 77 17.84 13.13 -12.15
C GLU A 77 18.29 14.34 -11.33
N GLU A 78 17.42 15.34 -11.16
CA GLU A 78 17.77 16.62 -10.53
C GLU A 78 17.69 16.59 -9.01
N TYR A 79 16.74 15.83 -8.45
CA TYR A 79 16.51 15.78 -7.00
C TYR A 79 16.92 14.45 -6.36
N HIS A 80 17.32 13.50 -7.18
CA HIS A 80 17.80 12.18 -6.74
C HIS A 80 16.79 11.43 -5.85
N VAL A 81 15.50 11.50 -6.17
CA VAL A 81 14.49 10.69 -5.47
C VAL A 81 14.60 9.23 -5.89
N ASP A 82 14.37 8.32 -4.94
CA ASP A 82 14.62 6.88 -5.12
C ASP A 82 13.37 6.10 -5.51
N GLY A 83 12.26 6.80 -5.70
CA GLY A 83 11.01 6.16 -6.10
C GLY A 83 9.83 7.12 -6.17
N PHE A 84 8.70 6.56 -6.62
CA PHE A 84 7.45 7.31 -6.80
C PHE A 84 6.25 6.49 -6.33
N ARG A 85 5.38 7.11 -5.55
CA ARG A 85 4.04 6.62 -5.23
C ARG A 85 3.04 7.39 -6.08
N PHE A 86 2.28 6.68 -6.90
CA PHE A 86 1.25 7.29 -7.74
C PHE A 86 -0.10 7.29 -7.04
N ASP A 87 -0.60 8.46 -6.73
CA ASP A 87 -1.96 8.68 -6.25
C ASP A 87 -2.94 8.24 -7.32
N LEU A 88 -4.02 7.52 -6.93
CA LEU A 88 -5.04 6.96 -7.82
C LEU A 88 -4.42 6.43 -9.14
N MET A 89 -3.38 5.59 -9.00
CA MET A 89 -2.65 5.03 -10.15
C MET A 89 -3.58 4.33 -11.14
N GLY A 90 -4.71 3.80 -10.67
CA GLY A 90 -5.71 3.15 -11.49
C GLY A 90 -6.36 4.04 -12.56
N ILE A 91 -6.20 5.37 -12.49
CA ILE A 91 -6.61 6.32 -13.53
C ILE A 91 -5.66 6.26 -14.73
N HIS A 92 -4.39 5.96 -14.50
CA HIS A 92 -3.40 5.83 -15.57
C HIS A 92 -3.54 4.49 -16.29
N ASP A 93 -3.14 4.48 -17.55
CA ASP A 93 -3.08 3.25 -18.32
C ASP A 93 -1.82 2.44 -18.03
N VAL A 94 -1.92 1.12 -18.23
CA VAL A 94 -0.83 0.16 -18.00
C VAL A 94 0.43 0.51 -18.80
N GLU A 95 0.26 0.97 -20.05
CA GLU A 95 1.38 1.30 -20.91
C GLU A 95 2.17 2.49 -20.37
N THR A 96 1.48 3.54 -19.91
CA THR A 96 2.12 4.70 -19.26
C THR A 96 2.91 4.28 -18.03
N MET A 97 2.35 3.46 -17.16
CA MET A 97 3.05 3.00 -15.97
C MET A 97 4.26 2.13 -16.29
N ASN A 98 4.16 1.28 -17.31
CA ASN A 98 5.28 0.47 -17.79
C ASN A 98 6.37 1.34 -18.42
N GLU A 99 6.03 2.38 -19.17
CA GLU A 99 7.00 3.33 -19.74
C GLU A 99 7.71 4.14 -18.64
N VAL A 100 6.96 4.63 -17.65
CA VAL A 100 7.52 5.28 -16.45
C VAL A 100 8.58 4.39 -15.80
N LYS A 101 8.23 3.11 -15.52
CA LYS A 101 9.17 2.18 -14.88
C LYS A 101 10.38 1.88 -15.78
N ALA A 102 10.18 1.69 -17.07
CA ALA A 102 11.25 1.40 -18.02
C ALA A 102 12.26 2.55 -18.11
N GLU A 103 11.77 3.80 -18.21
CA GLU A 103 12.64 4.97 -18.29
C GLU A 103 13.39 5.23 -16.98
N LEU A 104 12.73 5.10 -15.83
CA LEU A 104 13.39 5.21 -14.53
C LEU A 104 14.43 4.09 -14.31
N THR A 105 14.17 2.88 -14.80
CA THR A 105 15.12 1.75 -14.72
C THR A 105 16.42 2.00 -15.52
N LYS A 106 16.34 2.78 -16.60
CA LYS A 106 17.55 3.19 -17.35
C LYS A 106 18.44 4.15 -16.56
N LEU A 107 17.85 4.96 -15.69
CA LEU A 107 18.58 5.87 -14.81
C LEU A 107 19.18 5.10 -13.61
N ASP A 108 18.35 4.37 -12.89
CA ASP A 108 18.75 3.51 -11.79
C ASP A 108 17.70 2.38 -11.64
N PRO A 109 18.10 1.09 -11.83
CA PRO A 109 17.18 -0.04 -11.71
C PRO A 109 16.60 -0.21 -10.30
N SER A 110 17.17 0.43 -9.30
CA SER A 110 16.69 0.40 -7.92
C SER A 110 15.57 1.40 -7.62
N ILE A 111 15.25 2.31 -8.54
CA ILE A 111 14.13 3.25 -8.38
C ILE A 111 12.82 2.48 -8.27
N PHE A 112 12.13 2.66 -7.14
CA PHE A 112 10.91 1.92 -6.84
C PHE A 112 9.66 2.70 -7.28
N VAL A 113 8.73 2.01 -7.95
CA VAL A 113 7.47 2.60 -8.42
C VAL A 113 6.31 1.77 -7.88
N TYR A 114 5.35 2.44 -7.26
CA TYR A 114 4.13 1.82 -6.80
C TYR A 114 2.99 2.84 -6.74
N GLY A 115 1.78 2.38 -6.51
CA GLY A 115 0.65 3.29 -6.37
C GLY A 115 -0.65 2.62 -5.97
N GLU A 116 -1.70 3.41 -5.97
CA GLU A 116 -3.05 2.96 -5.67
C GLU A 116 -3.67 2.32 -6.90
N GLY A 117 -3.81 1.00 -6.88
CA GLY A 117 -4.39 0.22 -7.98
C GLY A 117 -5.91 0.31 -8.06
N TRP A 118 -6.47 1.52 -7.91
CA TRP A 118 -7.91 1.81 -7.98
C TRP A 118 -8.18 3.23 -8.49
N THR A 119 -9.46 3.52 -8.70
CA THR A 119 -10.00 4.86 -9.01
C THR A 119 -11.02 5.25 -7.94
N ALA A 120 -11.31 6.53 -7.77
CA ALA A 120 -12.35 7.00 -6.84
C ALA A 120 -13.77 6.83 -7.44
N SER A 121 -13.91 6.85 -8.77
CA SER A 121 -15.16 6.61 -9.48
C SER A 121 -14.89 6.03 -10.87
N ASP A 122 -15.94 5.89 -11.69
CA ASP A 122 -15.83 5.32 -13.04
C ASP A 122 -15.02 6.20 -14.00
N SER A 123 -14.22 5.56 -14.84
CA SER A 123 -13.45 6.17 -15.93
C SER A 123 -13.88 5.62 -17.28
N PRO A 124 -13.89 6.42 -18.36
CA PRO A 124 -14.14 5.94 -19.71
C PRO A 124 -12.99 5.10 -20.31
N LEU A 125 -11.80 5.11 -19.69
CA LEU A 125 -10.72 4.22 -20.10
C LEU A 125 -11.14 2.76 -19.85
N PRO A 126 -11.03 1.85 -20.84
CA PRO A 126 -11.36 0.45 -20.67
C PRO A 126 -10.67 -0.17 -19.46
N GLU A 127 -11.39 -0.97 -18.67
CA GLU A 127 -10.89 -1.52 -17.40
C GLU A 127 -9.61 -2.34 -17.61
N ASP A 128 -9.52 -3.11 -18.70
CA ASP A 128 -8.36 -3.94 -19.02
C ASP A 128 -7.10 -3.15 -19.40
N GLN A 129 -7.24 -1.84 -19.65
CA GLN A 129 -6.13 -0.92 -19.94
C GLN A 129 -5.68 -0.12 -18.71
N ARG A 130 -6.48 -0.08 -17.64
CA ARG A 130 -6.18 0.70 -16.42
C ARG A 130 -5.10 0.03 -15.58
N ALA A 131 -4.27 0.82 -14.91
CA ALA A 131 -3.28 0.34 -13.94
C ALA A 131 -3.93 0.03 -12.57
N ILE A 132 -5.05 -0.68 -12.59
CA ILE A 132 -5.77 -1.16 -11.41
C ILE A 132 -5.20 -2.49 -10.92
N LYS A 133 -5.48 -2.82 -9.69
CA LYS A 133 -4.94 -4.00 -8.98
C LYS A 133 -5.11 -5.31 -9.76
N VAL A 134 -6.28 -5.54 -10.37
CA VAL A 134 -6.54 -6.76 -11.17
C VAL A 134 -5.63 -6.86 -12.40
N ASN A 135 -5.13 -5.74 -12.90
CA ASN A 135 -4.19 -5.66 -14.01
C ASN A 135 -2.72 -5.62 -13.59
N ALA A 136 -2.41 -5.71 -12.28
CA ALA A 136 -1.02 -5.71 -11.81
C ALA A 136 -0.13 -6.80 -12.47
N PRO A 137 -0.64 -7.96 -12.92
CA PRO A 137 0.15 -8.90 -13.72
C PRO A 137 0.70 -8.33 -15.04
N LYS A 138 0.08 -7.26 -15.58
CA LYS A 138 0.54 -6.56 -16.79
C LYS A 138 1.56 -5.46 -16.50
N LEU A 139 1.76 -5.11 -15.23
CA LEU A 139 2.69 -4.08 -14.80
C LEU A 139 4.10 -4.65 -14.61
N ASN A 140 5.08 -4.02 -15.25
CA ASN A 140 6.48 -4.41 -15.19
C ASN A 140 7.16 -3.78 -13.97
N ASP A 141 7.29 -4.54 -12.87
CA ASP A 141 7.94 -4.07 -11.63
C ASP A 141 7.33 -2.80 -11.00
N VAL A 142 6.03 -2.59 -11.21
CA VAL A 142 5.25 -1.58 -10.50
C VAL A 142 4.39 -2.29 -9.46
N ALA A 143 4.42 -1.82 -8.23
CA ALA A 143 3.69 -2.43 -7.14
C ALA A 143 2.35 -1.71 -6.87
N VAL A 144 1.43 -2.42 -6.22
CA VAL A 144 0.12 -1.88 -5.84
C VAL A 144 -0.16 -2.10 -4.36
N PHE A 145 -0.91 -1.20 -3.75
CA PHE A 145 -1.37 -1.36 -2.37
C PHE A 145 -2.36 -2.53 -2.22
N SER A 146 -2.23 -3.27 -1.12
CA SER A 146 -3.08 -4.41 -0.76
C SER A 146 -4.22 -3.98 0.16
N ASP A 147 -5.33 -3.52 -0.42
CA ASP A 147 -6.55 -3.22 0.33
C ASP A 147 -7.23 -4.48 0.89
N ASP A 148 -7.05 -5.65 0.24
CA ASP A 148 -7.51 -6.93 0.78
C ASP A 148 -6.92 -7.21 2.17
N LEU A 149 -5.59 -7.04 2.34
CA LEU A 149 -4.94 -7.23 3.64
C LEU A 149 -5.29 -6.09 4.60
N ARG A 150 -5.29 -4.83 4.14
CA ARG A 150 -5.64 -3.67 4.95
C ARG A 150 -6.98 -3.85 5.65
N ASP A 151 -8.01 -4.15 4.87
CA ASP A 151 -9.37 -4.23 5.38
C ASP A 151 -9.64 -5.56 6.12
N ALA A 152 -8.97 -6.64 5.75
CA ALA A 152 -8.97 -7.85 6.56
C ALA A 152 -8.39 -7.63 7.96
N LEU A 153 -7.34 -6.79 8.09
CA LEU A 153 -6.70 -6.51 9.37
C LEU A 153 -7.53 -5.61 10.27
N LYS A 154 -8.00 -4.47 9.78
CA LYS A 154 -8.65 -3.42 10.59
C LYS A 154 -10.14 -3.22 10.34
N GLY A 155 -10.73 -3.95 9.39
CA GLY A 155 -12.08 -3.71 8.87
C GLY A 155 -12.09 -2.66 7.76
N SER A 156 -13.18 -2.61 6.98
CA SER A 156 -13.33 -1.71 5.83
C SER A 156 -13.07 -0.25 6.20
N VAL A 157 -12.39 0.47 5.34
CA VAL A 157 -12.18 1.93 5.50
C VAL A 157 -13.47 2.71 5.31
N PHE A 158 -14.43 2.17 4.56
CA PHE A 158 -15.74 2.79 4.32
C PHE A 158 -16.72 2.58 5.48
N GLU A 159 -16.44 1.66 6.39
CA GLU A 159 -17.28 1.30 7.54
C GLU A 159 -16.49 1.52 8.83
N THR A 160 -16.56 2.70 9.41
CA THR A 160 -15.71 3.13 10.53
C THR A 160 -15.76 2.20 11.75
N THR A 161 -16.90 1.56 12.00
CA THR A 161 -17.14 0.66 13.14
C THR A 161 -16.93 -0.83 12.82
N GLN A 162 -16.66 -1.18 11.56
CA GLN A 162 -16.40 -2.57 11.19
C GLN A 162 -15.03 -3.00 11.71
N ALA A 163 -15.01 -4.08 12.49
CA ALA A 163 -13.78 -4.72 12.97
C ALA A 163 -13.19 -5.66 11.91
N GLY A 164 -11.89 -5.87 11.97
CA GLY A 164 -11.16 -6.86 11.20
C GLY A 164 -10.44 -7.88 12.09
N PHE A 165 -9.59 -8.70 11.50
CA PHE A 165 -8.83 -9.77 12.16
C PHE A 165 -8.10 -9.28 13.42
N ALA A 166 -7.39 -8.17 13.32
CA ALA A 166 -6.61 -7.63 14.42
C ALA A 166 -7.41 -6.73 15.38
N SER A 167 -8.69 -6.52 15.15
CA SER A 167 -9.51 -5.60 15.97
C SER A 167 -10.73 -6.25 16.59
N GLY A 168 -10.72 -7.58 16.74
CA GLY A 168 -11.74 -8.33 17.48
C GLY A 168 -12.72 -9.13 16.61
N LYS A 169 -12.51 -9.19 15.28
CA LYS A 169 -13.26 -10.06 14.37
C LYS A 169 -12.32 -10.86 13.47
N PRO A 170 -11.58 -11.85 14.02
CA PRO A 170 -10.64 -12.64 13.23
C PRO A 170 -11.34 -13.59 12.26
N GLU A 171 -12.48 -14.17 12.64
CA GLU A 171 -13.21 -15.16 11.86
C GLU A 171 -13.74 -14.58 10.54
N GLY A 172 -13.51 -15.31 9.44
CA GLY A 172 -13.92 -14.94 8.09
C GLY A 172 -12.93 -14.00 7.38
N ASN A 173 -11.82 -13.61 8.04
CA ASN A 173 -10.76 -12.82 7.45
C ASN A 173 -9.48 -13.63 7.17
N GLU A 174 -9.43 -14.90 7.61
CA GLU A 174 -8.23 -15.75 7.60
C GLU A 174 -7.65 -15.89 6.18
N GLU A 175 -8.50 -16.11 5.17
CA GLU A 175 -8.01 -16.28 3.78
C GLU A 175 -7.43 -14.97 3.21
N SER A 176 -8.02 -13.82 3.54
CA SER A 176 -7.44 -12.53 3.14
C SER A 176 -6.13 -12.24 3.85
N ILE A 177 -5.98 -12.66 5.12
CA ILE A 177 -4.71 -12.60 5.86
C ILE A 177 -3.67 -13.51 5.20
N LYS A 178 -4.00 -14.78 4.89
CA LYS A 178 -3.11 -15.70 4.17
C LYS A 178 -2.68 -15.13 2.82
N PHE A 179 -3.61 -14.52 2.10
CA PHE A 179 -3.35 -13.90 0.80
C PHE A 179 -2.34 -12.75 0.90
N GLY A 180 -2.48 -11.89 1.91
CA GLY A 180 -1.48 -10.86 2.22
C GLY A 180 -0.13 -11.43 2.64
N ILE A 181 -0.13 -12.50 3.45
CA ILE A 181 1.10 -13.17 3.92
C ILE A 181 1.95 -13.66 2.75
N VAL A 182 1.34 -14.21 1.71
CA VAL A 182 2.09 -14.69 0.53
C VAL A 182 2.41 -13.57 -0.47
N GLY A 183 2.02 -12.32 -0.21
CA GLY A 183 2.23 -11.19 -1.13
C GLY A 183 1.38 -11.30 -2.39
N ALA A 184 0.12 -11.68 -2.25
CA ALA A 184 -0.91 -11.77 -3.29
C ALA A 184 -0.53 -12.60 -4.54
N ILE A 185 0.46 -13.47 -4.42
CA ILE A 185 0.85 -14.43 -5.45
C ILE A 185 -0.09 -15.65 -5.46
N ARG A 186 -0.04 -16.43 -6.53
CA ARG A 186 -0.73 -17.74 -6.56
C ARG A 186 -0.07 -18.70 -5.57
N HIS A 187 -0.88 -19.21 -4.61
CA HIS A 187 -0.43 -20.19 -3.64
C HIS A 187 -1.48 -21.33 -3.50
N PRO A 188 -1.07 -22.62 -3.46
CA PRO A 188 -2.00 -23.75 -3.51
C PRO A 188 -2.92 -23.87 -2.27
N GLN A 189 -2.54 -23.29 -1.14
CA GLN A 189 -3.29 -23.37 0.12
C GLN A 189 -4.21 -22.17 0.37
N ILE A 190 -4.55 -21.38 -0.65
CA ILE A 190 -5.46 -20.23 -0.53
C ILE A 190 -6.74 -20.49 -1.29
N ASP A 191 -7.87 -20.32 -0.62
CA ASP A 191 -9.19 -20.28 -1.24
C ASP A 191 -9.52 -18.84 -1.66
N TYR A 192 -9.29 -18.52 -2.93
CA TYR A 192 -9.52 -17.19 -3.49
C TYR A 192 -10.98 -16.73 -3.43
N ASN A 193 -11.95 -17.66 -3.31
CA ASN A 193 -13.37 -17.29 -3.21
C ASN A 193 -13.68 -16.60 -1.87
N GLN A 194 -12.88 -16.84 -0.84
CA GLN A 194 -13.06 -16.29 0.51
C GLN A 194 -12.28 -14.98 0.75
N ILE A 195 -11.48 -14.52 -0.21
CA ILE A 195 -10.78 -13.22 -0.10
C ILE A 195 -11.79 -12.08 -0.24
N LEU A 196 -11.58 -10.99 0.48
CA LEU A 196 -12.53 -9.87 0.55
C LEU A 196 -12.88 -9.31 -0.84
N TYR A 197 -11.90 -8.87 -1.61
CA TYR A 197 -12.12 -8.19 -2.88
C TYR A 197 -11.65 -9.00 -4.08
N CYS A 198 -10.38 -9.41 -4.10
CA CYS A 198 -9.80 -10.14 -5.22
C CYS A 198 -10.18 -11.62 -5.17
N LYS A 199 -10.77 -12.13 -6.26
CA LYS A 199 -11.10 -13.56 -6.38
C LYS A 199 -10.05 -14.36 -7.17
N ALA A 200 -8.86 -13.76 -7.36
CA ALA A 200 -7.71 -14.36 -8.02
C ALA A 200 -6.41 -13.72 -7.53
N PRO A 201 -5.25 -14.39 -7.66
CA PRO A 201 -3.96 -13.77 -7.42
C PRO A 201 -3.71 -12.66 -8.44
N TYR A 202 -3.16 -11.53 -7.99
CA TYR A 202 -2.87 -10.40 -8.87
C TYR A 202 -1.38 -10.05 -8.95
N ALA A 203 -0.53 -10.65 -8.14
CA ALA A 203 0.91 -10.40 -8.19
C ALA A 203 1.67 -11.53 -8.87
N ASN A 204 2.57 -11.19 -9.79
CA ASN A 204 3.52 -12.14 -10.38
C ASN A 204 4.64 -12.49 -9.41
N LYS A 205 4.97 -11.57 -8.51
CA LYS A 205 5.97 -11.72 -7.45
C LYS A 205 5.59 -10.89 -6.23
N PRO A 206 6.01 -11.27 -5.01
CA PRO A 206 5.63 -10.56 -3.79
C PRO A 206 6.03 -9.08 -3.77
N THR A 207 7.11 -8.72 -4.46
CA THR A 207 7.59 -7.33 -4.54
C THR A 207 6.66 -6.37 -5.30
N GLN A 208 5.61 -6.90 -5.95
CA GLN A 208 4.54 -6.08 -6.55
C GLN A 208 3.42 -5.72 -5.57
N VAL A 209 3.57 -6.00 -4.28
CA VAL A 209 2.52 -5.79 -3.28
C VAL A 209 3.05 -4.93 -2.15
N ILE A 210 2.31 -3.86 -1.83
CA ILE A 210 2.53 -3.03 -0.64
C ILE A 210 1.55 -3.48 0.42
N ASN A 211 2.05 -4.17 1.43
CA ASN A 211 1.28 -4.60 2.60
C ASN A 211 1.24 -3.49 3.65
N TYR A 212 0.06 -3.08 4.05
CA TYR A 212 -0.15 -1.99 4.99
C TYR A 212 -1.44 -2.17 5.79
N VAL A 213 -1.57 -1.43 6.86
CA VAL A 213 -2.80 -1.39 7.68
C VAL A 213 -3.41 0.01 7.71
N SER A 214 -2.61 1.07 7.65
CA SER A 214 -3.09 2.43 7.48
C SER A 214 -2.07 3.31 6.74
N CYS A 215 -2.54 4.42 6.20
CA CYS A 215 -1.74 5.44 5.50
C CYS A 215 -2.16 6.84 5.94
N HIS A 216 -1.95 7.85 5.11
CA HIS A 216 -2.40 9.22 5.39
C HIS A 216 -3.91 9.43 5.17
N ASP A 217 -4.52 8.64 4.29
CA ASP A 217 -5.97 8.64 4.04
C ASP A 217 -6.74 7.86 5.10
N ASP A 218 -8.02 8.17 5.21
CA ASP A 218 -8.95 7.54 6.12
C ASP A 218 -8.56 7.69 7.61
N LEU A 219 -9.19 6.89 8.47
CA LEU A 219 -8.83 6.82 9.88
C LEU A 219 -7.44 6.20 10.05
N CYS A 220 -6.58 6.83 10.84
CA CYS A 220 -5.34 6.19 11.26
C CYS A 220 -5.66 4.95 12.13
N LEU A 221 -4.67 4.08 12.31
CA LEU A 221 -4.89 2.78 12.97
C LEU A 221 -5.53 2.94 14.36
N MET A 222 -5.01 3.82 15.21
CA MET A 222 -5.54 3.98 16.58
C MET A 222 -6.96 4.55 16.59
N ASP A 223 -7.29 5.49 15.70
CA ASP A 223 -8.66 6.01 15.59
C ASP A 223 -9.63 4.93 15.12
N LYS A 224 -9.23 4.12 14.13
CA LYS A 224 -10.03 2.99 13.66
C LYS A 224 -10.26 1.95 14.76
N LEU A 225 -9.21 1.58 15.50
CA LEU A 225 -9.32 0.62 16.60
C LEU A 225 -10.26 1.11 17.70
N LYS A 226 -10.19 2.40 18.09
CA LYS A 226 -11.10 2.99 19.09
C LYS A 226 -12.57 2.90 18.68
N LEU A 227 -12.89 2.92 17.37
CA LEU A 227 -14.24 2.87 16.85
C LEU A 227 -14.75 1.45 16.56
N SER A 228 -13.85 0.54 16.17
CA SER A 228 -14.22 -0.79 15.66
C SER A 228 -13.97 -1.94 16.63
N ALA A 229 -13.11 -1.77 17.64
CA ALA A 229 -12.87 -2.79 18.65
C ALA A 229 -14.11 -3.06 19.54
N PRO A 230 -14.16 -4.18 20.27
CA PRO A 230 -15.19 -4.41 21.26
C PRO A 230 -15.34 -3.22 22.22
N LYS A 231 -16.58 -2.87 22.58
CA LYS A 231 -16.89 -1.66 23.37
C LYS A 231 -16.24 -1.64 24.77
N ASP A 232 -15.93 -2.81 25.29
CA ASP A 232 -15.27 -3.03 26.57
C ASP A 232 -13.74 -3.19 26.45
N ALA A 233 -13.21 -3.03 25.23
CA ALA A 233 -11.77 -3.13 25.01
C ALA A 233 -11.01 -2.04 25.78
N THR A 234 -10.04 -2.47 26.57
CA THR A 234 -9.16 -1.59 27.33
C THR A 234 -8.13 -0.90 26.44
N PRO A 235 -7.54 0.22 26.87
CA PRO A 235 -6.44 0.85 26.13
C PRO A 235 -5.28 -0.11 25.83
N ASP A 236 -4.94 -1.02 26.74
CA ASP A 236 -3.88 -2.01 26.54
C ASP A 236 -4.25 -3.05 25.48
N GLU A 237 -5.54 -3.38 25.35
CA GLU A 237 -6.03 -4.25 24.27
C GLU A 237 -5.95 -3.57 22.92
N LEU A 238 -6.32 -2.29 22.83
CA LEU A 238 -6.17 -1.52 21.59
C LEU A 238 -4.70 -1.47 21.15
N ILE A 239 -3.77 -1.30 22.07
CA ILE A 239 -2.33 -1.36 21.80
C ILE A 239 -1.93 -2.74 21.28
N ARG A 240 -2.42 -3.83 21.91
CA ARG A 240 -2.16 -5.21 21.43
C ARG A 240 -2.72 -5.45 20.03
N PHE A 241 -3.91 -4.95 19.74
CA PHE A 241 -4.49 -5.04 18.39
C PHE A 241 -3.62 -4.33 17.34
N GLY A 242 -3.13 -3.13 17.64
CA GLY A 242 -2.20 -2.41 16.77
C GLY A 242 -0.88 -3.19 16.58
N LYS A 243 -0.32 -3.74 17.64
CA LYS A 243 0.87 -4.59 17.56
C LYS A 243 0.65 -5.84 16.73
N LEU A 244 -0.50 -6.51 16.86
CA LEU A 244 -0.86 -7.68 16.06
C LEU A 244 -0.93 -7.33 14.57
N ALA A 245 -1.63 -6.25 14.22
CA ALA A 245 -1.75 -5.81 12.83
C ALA A 245 -0.38 -5.59 12.19
N GLN A 246 0.51 -4.87 12.87
CA GLN A 246 1.86 -4.60 12.36
C GLN A 246 2.74 -5.86 12.36
N THR A 247 2.56 -6.77 13.31
CA THR A 247 3.27 -8.05 13.29
C THR A 247 2.94 -8.84 12.03
N ILE A 248 1.66 -8.90 11.65
CA ILE A 248 1.23 -9.54 10.40
C ILE A 248 1.88 -8.86 9.19
N ILE A 249 1.91 -7.51 9.12
CA ILE A 249 2.56 -6.78 8.03
C ILE A 249 4.05 -7.11 7.95
N PHE A 250 4.79 -7.03 9.06
CA PHE A 250 6.24 -7.19 9.05
C PHE A 250 6.71 -8.64 8.88
N THR A 251 5.84 -9.62 9.12
CA THR A 251 6.15 -11.05 8.89
C THR A 251 5.59 -11.59 7.57
N SER A 252 4.79 -10.79 6.84
CA SER A 252 4.30 -11.14 5.49
C SER A 252 5.37 -10.96 4.42
N GLN A 253 5.27 -11.71 3.32
CA GLN A 253 6.01 -11.44 2.09
C GLN A 253 5.50 -10.13 1.45
N GLY A 254 6.23 -9.60 0.47
CA GLY A 254 5.91 -8.30 -0.12
C GLY A 254 6.62 -7.13 0.57
N VAL A 255 6.23 -5.92 0.23
CA VAL A 255 6.84 -4.69 0.75
C VAL A 255 5.99 -4.16 1.92
N PRO A 256 6.53 -4.10 3.14
CA PRO A 256 5.80 -3.56 4.27
C PRO A 256 5.75 -2.03 4.19
N PHE A 257 4.60 -1.47 4.53
CA PHE A 257 4.40 -0.03 4.65
C PHE A 257 3.85 0.28 6.05
N MET A 258 4.41 1.29 6.70
CA MET A 258 4.02 1.78 8.01
C MET A 258 3.78 3.28 7.95
N ARG A 259 2.63 3.73 8.45
CA ARG A 259 2.37 5.16 8.58
C ARG A 259 3.24 5.73 9.72
N ALA A 260 3.89 6.86 9.47
CA ALA A 260 4.67 7.56 10.50
C ALA A 260 3.78 7.97 11.68
N GLY A 261 4.25 7.71 12.90
CA GLY A 261 3.54 7.99 14.14
C GLY A 261 2.76 6.78 14.72
N GLU A 262 2.55 5.70 13.98
CA GLU A 262 1.90 4.50 14.54
C GLU A 262 2.71 3.90 15.69
N GLU A 263 4.02 3.91 15.57
CA GLU A 263 4.96 3.48 16.61
C GLU A 263 4.91 4.34 17.89
N LEU A 264 4.23 5.48 17.81
CA LEU A 264 4.01 6.43 18.90
C LEU A 264 2.56 6.41 19.41
N LEU A 265 1.70 5.56 18.87
CA LEU A 265 0.25 5.56 19.09
C LEU A 265 -0.42 6.88 18.69
N HIS A 266 0.14 7.58 17.70
CA HIS A 266 -0.42 8.83 17.19
C HIS A 266 -1.81 8.60 16.59
N ASP A 267 -2.78 9.41 17.02
CA ASP A 267 -4.12 9.47 16.46
C ASP A 267 -4.41 10.86 15.86
N LYS A 268 -5.45 10.94 15.07
CA LYS A 268 -5.97 12.18 14.49
C LYS A 268 -7.29 12.60 15.12
N LYS A 269 -7.51 12.24 16.38
CA LYS A 269 -8.70 12.57 17.18
C LYS A 269 -10.01 12.15 16.52
N GLY A 270 -10.00 11.03 15.78
CA GLY A 270 -11.17 10.50 15.07
C GLY A 270 -11.49 11.21 13.75
N VAL A 271 -10.63 12.11 13.26
CA VAL A 271 -10.85 12.77 11.96
C VAL A 271 -10.58 11.77 10.85
N HIS A 272 -11.62 11.45 10.08
CA HIS A 272 -11.57 10.43 9.02
C HIS A 272 -10.67 10.86 7.87
N ASN A 273 -10.87 12.05 7.32
CA ASN A 273 -10.06 12.58 6.22
C ASN A 273 -9.48 13.93 6.61
N SER A 274 -8.19 13.94 6.97
CA SER A 274 -7.55 15.07 7.64
C SER A 274 -6.71 15.96 6.72
N TYR A 275 -6.77 15.80 5.39
CA TYR A 275 -5.89 16.52 4.47
C TYR A 275 -5.99 18.05 4.55
N GLN A 276 -7.17 18.59 4.90
CA GLN A 276 -7.40 20.01 5.14
C GLN A 276 -7.43 20.40 6.63
N SER A 277 -7.16 19.47 7.52
CA SER A 277 -7.20 19.73 8.96
C SER A 277 -5.95 20.51 9.40
N PRO A 278 -6.05 21.30 10.48
CA PRO A 278 -4.93 22.07 11.01
C PRO A 278 -3.84 21.16 11.60
N ASP A 279 -2.67 21.75 11.87
CA ASP A 279 -1.51 21.08 12.45
C ASP A 279 -1.87 20.35 13.75
N SER A 280 -2.75 20.91 14.57
CA SER A 280 -3.23 20.28 15.81
C SER A 280 -3.88 18.88 15.62
N ILE A 281 -4.22 18.50 14.38
CA ILE A 281 -4.70 17.18 13.99
C ILE A 281 -3.60 16.39 13.27
N ASN A 282 -2.81 17.07 12.42
CA ASN A 282 -1.89 16.39 11.51
C ASN A 282 -0.44 16.30 12.02
N GLU A 283 -0.04 17.17 12.96
CA GLU A 283 1.31 17.11 13.53
C GLU A 283 1.58 15.81 14.28
N ILE A 284 2.79 15.30 14.19
CA ILE A 284 3.26 14.18 15.01
C ILE A 284 3.88 14.74 16.28
N ASP A 285 3.20 14.54 17.41
CA ASP A 285 3.76 14.88 18.72
C ASP A 285 4.89 13.90 19.10
N TRP A 286 6.12 14.28 18.83
CA TRP A 286 7.31 13.47 19.15
C TRP A 286 7.51 13.21 20.64
N SER A 287 6.85 13.95 21.54
CA SER A 287 6.88 13.66 22.98
C SER A 287 6.21 12.33 23.32
N LEU A 288 5.31 11.83 22.45
CA LEU A 288 4.67 10.52 22.57
C LEU A 288 5.69 9.38 22.57
N LYS A 289 6.87 9.57 21.96
CA LYS A 289 7.93 8.55 21.95
C LYS A 289 8.36 8.14 23.36
N ALA A 290 8.43 9.09 24.28
CA ALA A 290 8.77 8.80 25.67
C ALA A 290 7.62 8.09 26.40
N LYS A 291 6.37 8.49 26.11
CA LYS A 291 5.15 7.93 26.73
C LYS A 291 4.84 6.52 26.23
N SER A 292 5.09 6.24 24.94
CA SER A 292 4.80 4.97 24.27
C SER A 292 6.08 4.18 23.95
N LYS A 293 7.08 4.27 24.83
CA LYS A 293 8.43 3.70 24.61
C LYS A 293 8.40 2.20 24.35
N ASP A 294 7.54 1.46 25.00
CA ASP A 294 7.37 0.00 24.80
C ASP A 294 6.83 -0.32 23.41
N VAL A 295 5.88 0.48 22.89
CA VAL A 295 5.33 0.34 21.55
C VAL A 295 6.40 0.69 20.51
N PHE A 296 7.09 1.82 20.69
CA PHE A 296 8.20 2.21 19.83
C PHE A 296 9.27 1.12 19.75
N ASN A 297 9.68 0.55 20.89
CA ASN A 297 10.65 -0.53 20.92
C ASN A 297 10.12 -1.79 20.21
N TYR A 298 8.85 -2.12 20.39
CA TYR A 298 8.23 -3.25 19.70
C TYR A 298 8.32 -3.12 18.17
N TYR A 299 7.99 -1.95 17.62
CA TYR A 299 8.12 -1.69 16.17
C TYR A 299 9.58 -1.76 15.72
N LYS A 300 10.50 -1.19 16.50
CA LYS A 300 11.93 -1.29 16.23
C LYS A 300 12.39 -2.74 16.16
N ASP A 301 11.92 -3.59 17.07
CA ASP A 301 12.27 -5.01 17.14
C ASP A 301 11.65 -5.79 15.96
N LEU A 302 10.42 -5.48 15.55
CA LEU A 302 9.82 -6.05 14.32
C LEU A 302 10.64 -5.71 13.08
N ILE A 303 11.07 -4.46 12.95
CA ILE A 303 11.94 -4.03 11.84
C ILE A 303 13.27 -4.79 11.88
N ALA A 304 13.87 -4.93 13.06
CA ALA A 304 15.12 -5.66 13.25
C ALA A 304 14.96 -7.15 12.91
N LEU A 305 13.87 -7.77 13.36
CA LEU A 305 13.51 -9.15 13.02
C LEU A 305 13.45 -9.33 11.49
N ARG A 306 12.65 -8.51 10.80
CA ARG A 306 12.51 -8.60 9.35
C ARG A 306 13.82 -8.36 8.60
N LYS A 307 14.67 -7.43 9.09
CA LYS A 307 15.98 -7.14 8.49
C LYS A 307 16.96 -8.28 8.67
N SER A 308 16.97 -8.95 9.82
CA SER A 308 17.87 -10.06 10.12
C SER A 308 17.43 -11.39 9.49
N HIS A 309 16.14 -11.54 9.17
CA HIS A 309 15.58 -12.78 8.64
C HIS A 309 15.08 -12.62 7.20
N PRO A 310 15.91 -12.96 6.20
CA PRO A 310 15.55 -12.88 4.78
C PRO A 310 14.39 -13.80 4.39
N ALA A 311 14.05 -14.79 5.20
CA ALA A 311 12.87 -15.63 5.03
C ALA A 311 11.55 -14.82 4.93
N PHE A 312 11.46 -13.64 5.55
CA PHE A 312 10.31 -12.74 5.43
C PHE A 312 10.36 -11.84 4.18
N ARG A 313 11.36 -11.97 3.32
CA ARG A 313 11.62 -11.10 2.16
C ARG A 313 11.94 -11.88 0.89
N ILE A 314 11.21 -12.98 0.65
CA ILE A 314 11.38 -13.80 -0.55
C ILE A 314 10.86 -13.00 -1.75
N ALA A 315 11.69 -12.81 -2.78
CA ALA A 315 11.37 -11.93 -3.90
C ALA A 315 10.62 -12.62 -5.05
N THR A 316 10.56 -13.95 -5.06
CA THR A 316 9.95 -14.72 -6.15
C THR A 316 8.74 -15.52 -5.70
N ALA A 317 7.80 -15.69 -6.60
CA ALA A 317 6.60 -16.49 -6.32
C ALA A 317 6.93 -17.97 -6.09
N GLU A 318 7.91 -18.51 -6.84
CA GLU A 318 8.41 -19.89 -6.66
C GLU A 318 8.97 -20.06 -5.25
N GLY A 319 9.88 -19.18 -4.86
CA GLY A 319 10.52 -19.26 -3.54
C GLY A 319 9.51 -19.20 -2.40
N VAL A 320 8.46 -18.38 -2.53
CA VAL A 320 7.38 -18.34 -1.51
C VAL A 320 6.62 -19.67 -1.48
N ARG A 321 6.24 -20.22 -2.64
CA ARG A 321 5.51 -21.50 -2.70
C ARG A 321 6.32 -22.68 -2.15
N GLU A 322 7.62 -22.65 -2.33
CA GLU A 322 8.53 -23.70 -1.84
C GLU A 322 8.75 -23.59 -0.33
N ALA A 323 8.94 -22.39 0.17
CA ALA A 323 9.37 -22.17 1.55
C ALA A 323 8.20 -22.00 2.54
N LEU A 324 7.09 -21.39 2.12
CA LEU A 324 5.97 -21.04 2.99
C LEU A 324 4.87 -22.12 2.93
N GLN A 325 4.49 -22.63 4.11
CA GLN A 325 3.41 -23.61 4.24
C GLN A 325 2.47 -23.19 5.36
N PHE A 326 1.18 -22.99 5.03
CA PHE A 326 0.16 -22.81 6.06
C PHE A 326 -0.11 -24.10 6.80
N GLN A 327 -0.28 -23.99 8.12
CA GLN A 327 -0.62 -25.12 8.98
C GLN A 327 -2.14 -25.23 9.10
N GLU A 328 -2.65 -26.44 9.12
CA GLU A 328 -4.06 -26.68 9.47
C GLU A 328 -4.28 -26.35 10.95
N VAL A 329 -5.23 -25.47 11.21
CA VAL A 329 -5.64 -25.06 12.55
C VAL A 329 -7.15 -25.27 12.67
N ASN A 330 -7.57 -26.09 13.61
CA ASN A 330 -8.99 -26.38 13.85
C ASN A 330 -9.72 -25.30 14.64
N GLN A 331 -9.03 -24.24 15.02
CA GLN A 331 -9.60 -23.10 15.76
C GLN A 331 -9.86 -21.94 14.80
N PRO A 332 -11.13 -21.48 14.63
CA PRO A 332 -11.44 -20.29 13.86
C PRO A 332 -10.69 -19.06 14.37
N GLY A 333 -10.36 -18.14 13.47
CA GLY A 333 -9.66 -16.90 13.82
C GLY A 333 -8.17 -17.05 14.08
N VAL A 334 -7.59 -18.23 13.77
CA VAL A 334 -6.14 -18.46 13.89
C VAL A 334 -5.54 -18.70 12.53
N VAL A 335 -4.42 -18.03 12.24
CA VAL A 335 -3.60 -18.25 11.06
C VAL A 335 -2.20 -18.65 11.49
N ALA A 336 -1.73 -19.82 11.01
CA ALA A 336 -0.40 -20.31 11.29
C ALA A 336 0.31 -20.71 10.00
N TYR A 337 1.61 -20.39 9.89
CA TYR A 337 2.44 -20.83 8.78
C TYR A 337 3.87 -21.09 9.20
N THR A 338 4.59 -21.85 8.40
CA THR A 338 6.03 -22.06 8.56
C THR A 338 6.78 -21.57 7.32
N LEU A 339 8.00 -21.07 7.56
CA LEU A 339 9.02 -20.84 6.56
C LEU A 339 10.12 -21.85 6.82
N GLY A 340 10.40 -22.74 5.86
CA GLY A 340 11.25 -23.90 6.08
C GLY A 340 12.55 -23.89 5.30
N GLU A 341 13.44 -24.79 5.72
CA GLU A 341 14.69 -25.18 5.09
C GLU A 341 15.59 -23.98 4.73
N HIS A 342 15.86 -23.12 5.75
CA HIS A 342 16.69 -21.91 5.57
C HIS A 342 16.15 -20.97 4.47
N ALA A 343 14.82 -20.75 4.46
CA ALA A 343 14.12 -19.98 3.44
C ALA A 343 14.88 -18.69 3.05
N ASN A 344 15.09 -18.48 1.75
CA ASN A 344 15.81 -17.33 1.21
C ASN A 344 17.23 -17.12 1.81
N GLY A 345 17.92 -18.21 2.22
CA GLY A 345 19.23 -18.15 2.85
C GLY A 345 19.23 -17.71 4.32
N ASP A 346 18.08 -17.84 5.01
CA ASP A 346 17.96 -17.48 6.42
C ASP A 346 18.88 -18.32 7.31
N SER A 347 19.38 -17.71 8.39
CA SER A 347 20.18 -18.40 9.40
C SER A 347 19.36 -19.42 10.20
N TRP A 348 18.06 -19.21 10.36
CA TRP A 348 17.15 -20.15 11.01
C TRP A 348 16.71 -21.25 10.03
N LYS A 349 16.83 -22.48 10.47
CA LYS A 349 16.38 -23.60 9.66
C LYS A 349 14.88 -23.57 9.39
N LYS A 350 14.10 -23.17 10.39
CA LYS A 350 12.64 -23.12 10.30
C LYS A 350 12.10 -22.01 11.19
N ILE A 351 11.14 -21.28 10.67
CA ILE A 351 10.39 -20.25 11.40
C ILE A 351 8.92 -20.68 11.42
N MET A 352 8.30 -20.64 12.59
CA MET A 352 6.86 -20.82 12.73
C MET A 352 6.25 -19.50 13.23
N VAL A 353 5.19 -19.06 12.56
CA VAL A 353 4.44 -17.85 12.92
C VAL A 353 3.00 -18.25 13.17
N ILE A 354 2.41 -17.72 14.25
CA ILE A 354 1.03 -17.99 14.67
C ILE A 354 0.39 -16.66 15.09
N PHE A 355 -0.77 -16.38 14.54
CA PHE A 355 -1.59 -15.23 14.89
C PHE A 355 -2.93 -15.68 15.47
#